data_77c84a22d580e342ff5e3e8be11763cd
#
_entry.id   77c84a22d580e342ff5e3e8be11763cd
#
_cell.length_a   1.000
_cell.length_b   1.000
_cell.length_c   1.000
_cell.angle_alpha   90.00
_cell.angle_beta   90.00
_cell.angle_gamma   90.00
#
_symmetry.space_group_name_H-M   'P 1'
#
loop_
_entity.id
_entity.type
_entity.pdbx_description
1 polymer ?
#
loop_
_entity_poly.entity_id
_entity_poly.type
_entity_poly.pdbx_seq_one_letter_code
_entity_poly.pdbx_strand_id
1 'polypeptide(L)'
;MKHTYRWITFILAACLILVLVGCGGTNNSTNNTSDNTSDPSQTEEGTRTITDSTGRTVTIPETVESIVCVNVGALRYTCYMQAQDLVVGVEDYEQEPTMSRLYNYVNFDQFSSLPVIGSNGEHYPEAIISANPDVIIMSAAESKDADDLQDKTGIPVVVVPGSDTTLDDNAYETIRLMGEVYGKEDRAEELTNYLDSVKADLETRTADIPDADKPTVYVGGVSFKGHHGFEGTEANYGPFVLIHANNLADTTGQSGAFDIDTEQVLAWDPDVIFLDFNGMA
;
A
#
# COMPACT_ATOMS: atom_id res chain seq x y z
N MET A 1 48.09 -26.18 -35.74
CA MET A 1 47.95 -25.46 -37.00
C MET A 1 47.66 -24.00 -36.67
N LYS A 2 48.74 -23.23 -36.85
CA LYS A 2 48.78 -21.77 -36.62
C LYS A 2 48.47 -21.08 -37.95
N HIS A 3 48.00 -19.83 -37.89
CA HIS A 3 47.77 -18.87 -38.97
C HIS A 3 46.37 -18.85 -39.55
N THR A 4 45.53 -17.94 -39.03
CA THR A 4 44.52 -17.13 -39.79
C THR A 4 43.82 -16.10 -38.92
N TYR A 5 44.56 -15.27 -38.14
CA TYR A 5 43.95 -14.11 -37.46
C TYR A 5 44.86 -12.88 -37.57
N ARG A 6 45.06 -12.40 -38.79
CA ARG A 6 45.88 -11.18 -39.00
C ARG A 6 45.39 -10.23 -40.10
N TRP A 7 44.15 -10.26 -40.49
CA TRP A 7 43.68 -9.41 -41.62
C TRP A 7 42.34 -8.67 -41.37
N ILE A 8 41.87 -8.48 -40.13
CA ILE A 8 40.61 -7.74 -39.84
C ILE A 8 40.83 -6.45 -39.01
N THR A 9 42.03 -5.91 -39.01
CA THR A 9 42.33 -4.70 -38.19
C THR A 9 42.69 -3.46 -39.03
N PHE A 10 42.34 -3.36 -40.28
CA PHE A 10 42.72 -2.23 -41.14
C PHE A 10 41.58 -1.54 -41.93
N ILE A 11 40.30 -1.66 -41.58
CA ILE A 11 39.17 -0.99 -42.29
C ILE A 11 38.29 -0.17 -41.34
N LEU A 12 38.81 0.47 -40.32
CA LEU A 12 38.01 1.33 -39.43
C LEU A 12 38.73 2.63 -39.05
N ALA A 13 39.46 3.21 -39.98
CA ALA A 13 40.20 4.48 -39.76
C ALA A 13 40.20 5.42 -40.97
N ALA A 14 39.06 5.57 -41.66
CA ALA A 14 38.97 6.51 -42.81
C ALA A 14 37.55 7.07 -43.03
N CYS A 15 36.89 7.64 -42.02
CA CYS A 15 35.71 8.48 -42.23
C CYS A 15 35.55 9.52 -41.10
N LEU A 16 36.57 10.32 -40.92
CA LEU A 16 36.50 11.53 -40.06
C LEU A 16 37.43 12.55 -40.68
N ILE A 17 36.92 13.42 -41.50
CA ILE A 17 37.42 14.76 -41.92
C ILE A 17 36.66 15.14 -43.17
N LEU A 18 35.78 16.09 -43.01
CA LEU A 18 35.35 17.14 -43.96
C LEU A 18 33.93 17.60 -43.60
N VAL A 19 33.84 18.68 -42.86
CA VAL A 19 33.16 19.92 -43.29
C VAL A 19 33.45 21.01 -42.20
N LEU A 20 34.50 21.77 -42.48
CA LEU A 20 34.69 23.14 -42.01
C LEU A 20 34.77 23.95 -43.28
N VAL A 21 33.86 24.91 -43.46
CA VAL A 21 34.09 26.25 -44.03
C VAL A 21 32.71 26.90 -44.34
N GLY A 22 32.47 28.02 -43.75
CA GLY A 22 31.32 28.91 -44.06
C GLY A 22 31.34 30.12 -43.13
N CYS A 23 32.22 31.05 -43.48
CA CYS A 23 32.44 32.37 -42.87
C CYS A 23 31.25 33.36 -43.09
N GLY A 24 31.04 34.24 -42.08
CA GLY A 24 30.90 35.65 -42.39
C GLY A 24 29.74 36.38 -41.73
N GLY A 25 30.03 37.33 -40.78
CA GLY A 25 29.26 38.55 -40.68
C GLY A 25 28.86 39.07 -39.28
N THR A 26 29.85 39.81 -38.68
CA THR A 26 29.74 41.06 -37.88
C THR A 26 28.68 41.32 -36.81
N ASN A 27 29.20 41.47 -35.56
CA ASN A 27 28.93 42.50 -34.53
C ASN A 27 27.52 42.70 -33.95
N ASN A 28 27.33 42.42 -32.67
CA ASN A 28 27.32 43.46 -31.62
C ASN A 28 27.34 42.87 -30.22
N SER A 29 28.16 43.48 -29.35
CA SER A 29 28.25 43.20 -27.91
C SER A 29 26.97 43.47 -27.17
N THR A 30 26.54 42.55 -26.30
CA THR A 30 26.00 42.92 -24.98
C THR A 30 26.17 41.72 -24.02
N ASN A 31 26.84 41.99 -22.92
CA ASN A 31 26.98 41.08 -21.78
C ASN A 31 25.60 40.64 -21.28
N ASN A 32 25.41 39.33 -21.16
CA ASN A 32 24.47 38.80 -20.19
C ASN A 32 25.07 37.55 -19.55
N THR A 33 25.33 37.66 -18.27
CA THR A 33 25.64 36.61 -17.32
C THR A 33 24.53 35.57 -17.39
N SER A 34 24.86 34.36 -17.85
CA SER A 34 23.97 33.20 -17.73
C SER A 34 24.07 32.62 -16.35
N ASP A 35 23.16 33.01 -15.49
CA ASP A 35 22.81 32.21 -14.33
C ASP A 35 22.26 30.87 -14.80
N ASN A 36 22.99 29.83 -14.54
CA ASN A 36 22.56 28.45 -14.70
C ASN A 36 21.66 28.10 -13.51
N THR A 37 20.40 28.56 -13.56
CA THR A 37 19.36 28.01 -12.66
C THR A 37 18.85 26.77 -13.36
N SER A 38 19.26 25.60 -12.86
CA SER A 38 18.61 24.34 -13.16
C SER A 38 17.17 24.43 -12.65
N ASP A 39 16.22 24.57 -13.55
CA ASP A 39 14.80 24.46 -13.27
C ASP A 39 14.49 22.97 -13.02
N PRO A 40 14.02 22.56 -11.81
CA PRO A 40 13.74 21.16 -11.51
C PRO A 40 12.31 20.73 -11.88
N SER A 41 11.68 21.34 -12.87
CA SER A 41 10.31 20.98 -13.24
C SER A 41 10.16 20.89 -14.76
N GLN A 42 10.73 19.85 -15.36
CA GLN A 42 10.18 19.29 -16.58
C GLN A 42 9.42 18.02 -16.22
N THR A 43 8.17 18.18 -15.78
CA THR A 43 7.20 17.09 -15.80
C THR A 43 7.01 16.72 -17.27
N GLU A 44 7.29 15.49 -17.65
CA GLU A 44 6.96 15.00 -18.99
C GLU A 44 5.44 15.17 -19.21
N GLU A 45 5.05 15.63 -20.40
CA GLU A 45 3.62 15.82 -20.71
C GLU A 45 2.89 14.48 -20.46
N GLY A 46 1.90 14.49 -19.54
CA GLY A 46 1.09 13.34 -19.21
C GLY A 46 1.53 12.52 -17.99
N THR A 47 2.46 13.04 -17.17
CA THR A 47 2.85 12.44 -15.89
C THR A 47 2.79 13.42 -14.73
N ARG A 48 2.60 12.90 -13.50
CA ARG A 48 2.64 13.66 -12.25
C ARG A 48 3.44 12.91 -11.18
N THR A 49 3.78 13.56 -10.10
CA THR A 49 4.54 12.97 -9.00
C THR A 49 3.70 12.81 -7.74
N ILE A 50 3.89 11.69 -7.06
CA ILE A 50 3.31 11.37 -5.75
C ILE A 50 4.45 11.23 -4.75
N THR A 51 4.26 11.74 -3.54
CA THR A 51 5.14 11.37 -2.41
C THR A 51 4.47 10.25 -1.66
N ASP A 52 5.07 9.05 -1.67
CA ASP A 52 4.52 7.88 -0.99
C ASP A 52 4.78 7.88 0.53
N SER A 53 4.21 6.93 1.25
CA SER A 53 4.31 6.85 2.72
C SER A 53 5.73 6.63 3.26
N THR A 54 6.65 6.19 2.41
CA THR A 54 8.08 6.04 2.77
C THR A 54 8.91 7.28 2.44
N GLY A 55 8.28 8.33 1.89
CA GLY A 55 8.92 9.59 1.50
C GLY A 55 9.57 9.55 0.11
N ARG A 56 9.35 8.50 -0.69
CA ARG A 56 9.82 8.42 -2.08
C ARG A 56 8.97 9.32 -2.96
N THR A 57 9.61 10.00 -3.90
CA THR A 57 8.90 10.70 -4.99
C THR A 57 8.76 9.75 -6.16
N VAL A 58 7.53 9.38 -6.49
CA VAL A 58 7.20 8.42 -7.54
C VAL A 58 6.51 9.15 -8.69
N THR A 59 7.02 8.98 -9.92
CA THR A 59 6.39 9.51 -11.14
C THR A 59 5.37 8.49 -11.64
N ILE A 60 4.11 8.92 -11.78
CA ILE A 60 2.99 8.11 -12.27
C ILE A 60 2.31 8.80 -13.45
N PRO A 61 1.51 8.13 -14.28
CA PRO A 61 0.68 8.77 -15.29
C PRO A 61 -0.24 9.85 -14.69
N GLU A 62 -0.56 10.87 -15.47
CA GLU A 62 -1.53 11.91 -15.05
C GLU A 62 -2.87 11.32 -14.68
N THR A 63 -3.33 10.32 -15.46
CA THR A 63 -4.51 9.51 -15.16
C THR A 63 -4.08 8.06 -15.00
N VAL A 64 -4.44 7.43 -13.87
CA VAL A 64 -4.22 5.99 -13.63
C VAL A 64 -5.46 5.23 -14.05
N GLU A 65 -5.32 4.34 -15.03
CA GLU A 65 -6.42 3.55 -15.59
C GLU A 65 -6.33 2.06 -15.23
N SER A 66 -5.15 1.60 -14.75
CA SER A 66 -4.91 0.22 -14.39
C SER A 66 -3.94 0.08 -13.24
N ILE A 67 -4.24 -0.84 -12.30
CA ILE A 67 -3.41 -1.07 -11.11
C ILE A 67 -3.32 -2.56 -10.78
N VAL A 68 -2.28 -2.91 -10.03
CA VAL A 68 -2.25 -4.11 -9.21
C VAL A 68 -1.98 -3.73 -7.77
N CYS A 69 -2.56 -4.50 -6.85
CA CYS A 69 -2.40 -4.32 -5.42
C CYS A 69 -1.60 -5.50 -4.86
N VAL A 70 -0.54 -5.20 -4.11
CA VAL A 70 0.30 -6.21 -3.48
C VAL A 70 0.39 -5.98 -1.97
N ASN A 71 0.61 -7.05 -1.24
CA ASN A 71 0.57 -7.11 0.22
C ASN A 71 -0.85 -6.93 0.81
N VAL A 72 -0.97 -7.34 2.07
CA VAL A 72 -2.26 -7.34 2.79
C VAL A 72 -2.79 -5.91 2.96
N GLY A 73 -4.04 -5.72 2.60
CA GLY A 73 -4.77 -4.46 2.80
C GLY A 73 -4.87 -3.57 1.57
N ALA A 74 -3.91 -3.58 0.63
CA ALA A 74 -3.93 -2.69 -0.54
C ALA A 74 -5.23 -2.85 -1.36
N LEU A 75 -5.61 -4.07 -1.71
CA LEU A 75 -6.83 -4.33 -2.48
C LEU A 75 -8.10 -3.98 -1.68
N ARG A 76 -8.11 -4.23 -0.37
CA ARG A 76 -9.24 -3.87 0.50
C ARG A 76 -9.50 -2.37 0.47
N TYR A 77 -8.48 -1.54 0.67
CA TYR A 77 -8.63 -0.08 0.61
C TYR A 77 -8.98 0.40 -0.80
N THR A 78 -8.44 -0.23 -1.84
CA THR A 78 -8.83 0.04 -3.24
C THR A 78 -10.34 -0.16 -3.44
N CYS A 79 -10.92 -1.23 -2.87
CA CYS A 79 -12.37 -1.46 -2.91
C CYS A 79 -13.15 -0.39 -2.11
N TYR A 80 -12.63 0.05 -0.94
CA TYR A 80 -13.27 1.13 -0.17
C TYR A 80 -13.25 2.46 -0.93
N MET A 81 -12.21 2.69 -1.73
CA MET A 81 -12.10 3.83 -2.64
C MET A 81 -12.99 3.70 -3.88
N GLN A 82 -13.73 2.59 -4.04
CA GLN A 82 -14.53 2.30 -5.25
C GLN A 82 -13.68 2.37 -6.53
N ALA A 83 -12.47 1.82 -6.45
CA ALA A 83 -11.49 1.77 -7.53
C ALA A 83 -11.19 0.32 -8.00
N GLN A 84 -12.02 -0.65 -7.61
CA GLN A 84 -11.84 -2.06 -7.99
C GLN A 84 -11.83 -2.28 -9.50
N ASP A 85 -12.49 -1.41 -10.26
CA ASP A 85 -12.54 -1.51 -11.73
C ASP A 85 -11.18 -1.23 -12.40
N LEU A 86 -10.24 -0.60 -11.69
CA LEU A 86 -8.87 -0.37 -12.16
C LEU A 86 -7.99 -1.61 -12.01
N VAL A 87 -8.40 -2.62 -11.22
CA VAL A 87 -7.58 -3.78 -10.88
C VAL A 87 -7.44 -4.72 -12.06
N VAL A 88 -6.21 -4.99 -12.50
CA VAL A 88 -5.89 -5.86 -13.66
C VAL A 88 -5.17 -7.15 -13.29
N GLY A 89 -4.88 -7.38 -12.01
CA GLY A 89 -4.29 -8.61 -11.48
C GLY A 89 -4.42 -8.66 -9.96
N VAL A 90 -4.51 -9.86 -9.38
CA VAL A 90 -4.72 -10.10 -7.96
C VAL A 90 -3.74 -11.14 -7.41
N GLU A 91 -3.48 -11.13 -6.10
CA GLU A 91 -2.76 -12.23 -5.44
C GLU A 91 -3.65 -13.48 -5.38
N ASP A 92 -3.06 -14.66 -5.29
CA ASP A 92 -3.76 -15.96 -5.42
C ASP A 92 -4.88 -16.15 -4.39
N TYR A 93 -4.68 -15.70 -3.15
CA TYR A 93 -5.70 -15.80 -2.10
C TYR A 93 -6.96 -14.98 -2.39
N GLU A 94 -6.90 -14.03 -3.31
CA GLU A 94 -8.07 -13.24 -3.73
C GLU A 94 -8.95 -13.98 -4.74
N GLN A 95 -8.47 -15.10 -5.27
CA GLN A 95 -9.27 -15.98 -6.14
C GLN A 95 -10.14 -16.98 -5.38
N GLU A 96 -10.18 -16.88 -4.04
CA GLU A 96 -11.07 -17.67 -3.19
C GLU A 96 -12.07 -16.78 -2.46
N PRO A 97 -13.39 -16.96 -2.66
CA PRO A 97 -14.39 -16.15 -1.98
C PRO A 97 -14.47 -16.52 -0.51
N THR A 98 -14.46 -15.52 0.35
CA THR A 98 -14.59 -15.76 1.79
C THR A 98 -15.37 -14.64 2.47
N MET A 99 -16.26 -15.02 3.40
CA MET A 99 -16.99 -14.07 4.24
C MET A 99 -16.08 -13.29 5.19
N SER A 100 -14.85 -13.78 5.42
CA SER A 100 -13.84 -13.07 6.22
C SER A 100 -13.26 -11.85 5.50
N ARG A 101 -13.37 -11.79 4.18
CA ARG A 101 -12.93 -10.67 3.33
C ARG A 101 -14.09 -10.18 2.48
N LEU A 102 -14.98 -9.40 3.09
CA LEU A 102 -16.21 -8.95 2.42
C LEU A 102 -15.93 -8.16 1.13
N TYR A 103 -14.84 -7.38 1.06
CA TYR A 103 -14.44 -6.68 -0.16
C TYR A 103 -14.16 -7.65 -1.32
N ASN A 104 -13.54 -8.81 -1.02
CA ASN A 104 -13.29 -9.88 -1.99
C ASN A 104 -14.61 -10.57 -2.35
N TYR A 105 -15.41 -10.96 -1.35
CA TYR A 105 -16.66 -11.68 -1.55
C TYR A 105 -17.62 -10.95 -2.49
N VAL A 106 -17.77 -9.63 -2.33
CA VAL A 106 -18.68 -8.83 -3.16
C VAL A 106 -18.15 -8.53 -4.57
N ASN A 107 -16.84 -8.61 -4.77
CA ASN A 107 -16.17 -8.38 -6.06
C ASN A 107 -15.63 -9.68 -6.67
N PHE A 108 -16.00 -10.85 -6.14
CA PHE A 108 -15.39 -12.13 -6.49
C PHE A 108 -15.49 -12.47 -7.98
N ASP A 109 -16.63 -12.20 -8.60
CA ASP A 109 -16.83 -12.49 -10.03
C ASP A 109 -15.80 -11.75 -10.91
N GLN A 110 -15.41 -10.55 -10.51
CA GLN A 110 -14.35 -9.78 -11.18
C GLN A 110 -12.96 -10.39 -10.85
N PHE A 111 -12.62 -10.50 -9.57
CA PHE A 111 -11.28 -10.87 -9.13
C PHE A 111 -10.88 -12.29 -9.53
N SER A 112 -11.82 -13.24 -9.52
CA SER A 112 -11.57 -14.63 -9.92
C SER A 112 -11.18 -14.79 -11.39
N SER A 113 -11.48 -13.80 -12.22
CA SER A 113 -11.16 -13.80 -13.65
C SER A 113 -9.81 -13.17 -13.99
N LEU A 114 -9.17 -12.47 -13.01
CA LEU A 114 -7.93 -11.75 -13.22
C LEU A 114 -6.70 -12.67 -13.11
N PRO A 115 -5.57 -12.34 -13.75
CA PRO A 115 -4.33 -13.09 -13.60
C PRO A 115 -3.80 -13.01 -12.17
N VAL A 116 -3.18 -14.10 -11.72
CA VAL A 116 -2.46 -14.16 -10.44
C VAL A 116 -1.11 -13.47 -10.58
N ILE A 117 -0.84 -12.47 -9.72
CA ILE A 117 0.37 -11.64 -9.75
C ILE A 117 1.29 -11.85 -8.54
N GLY A 118 0.92 -12.74 -7.63
CA GLY A 118 1.69 -13.03 -6.41
C GLY A 118 1.00 -14.06 -5.52
N SER A 119 1.71 -14.54 -4.51
CA SER A 119 1.22 -15.48 -3.51
C SER A 119 1.95 -15.27 -2.18
N ASN A 120 1.21 -15.17 -1.07
CA ASN A 120 1.76 -15.11 0.29
C ASN A 120 2.88 -14.07 0.48
N GLY A 121 2.76 -12.89 -0.14
CA GLY A 121 3.78 -11.83 -0.09
C GLY A 121 4.96 -12.05 -1.04
N GLU A 122 4.97 -13.12 -1.84
CA GLU A 122 5.88 -13.28 -2.96
C GLU A 122 5.26 -12.69 -4.22
N HIS A 123 5.93 -11.72 -4.83
CA HIS A 123 5.47 -11.07 -6.05
C HIS A 123 5.99 -11.81 -7.28
N TYR A 124 5.18 -11.88 -8.35
CA TYR A 124 5.55 -12.49 -9.63
C TYR A 124 5.78 -11.41 -10.69
N PRO A 125 7.02 -10.85 -10.81
CA PRO A 125 7.29 -9.70 -11.66
C PRO A 125 6.86 -9.89 -13.12
N GLU A 126 7.07 -11.06 -13.69
CA GLU A 126 6.69 -11.36 -15.08
C GLU A 126 5.16 -11.36 -15.27
N ALA A 127 4.41 -11.82 -14.27
CA ALA A 127 2.95 -11.78 -14.29
C ALA A 127 2.44 -10.34 -14.14
N ILE A 128 3.05 -9.54 -13.27
CA ILE A 128 2.76 -8.11 -13.11
C ILE A 128 3.02 -7.36 -14.42
N ILE A 129 4.19 -7.56 -15.05
CA ILE A 129 4.52 -6.97 -16.35
C ILE A 129 3.49 -7.37 -17.41
N SER A 130 3.07 -8.65 -17.42
CA SER A 130 2.08 -9.16 -18.38
C SER A 130 0.69 -8.57 -18.15
N ALA A 131 0.31 -8.28 -16.92
CA ALA A 131 -0.94 -7.59 -16.57
C ALA A 131 -0.92 -6.11 -16.98
N ASN A 132 0.27 -5.53 -17.16
CA ASN A 132 0.53 -4.19 -17.66
C ASN A 132 -0.21 -3.09 -16.90
N PRO A 133 -0.08 -3.00 -15.55
CA PRO A 133 -0.67 -1.91 -14.79
C PRO A 133 0.12 -0.61 -14.98
N ASP A 134 -0.56 0.53 -14.83
CA ASP A 134 0.06 1.85 -14.79
C ASP A 134 0.84 2.07 -13.49
N VAL A 135 0.35 1.50 -12.37
CA VAL A 135 0.92 1.66 -11.03
C VAL A 135 0.72 0.38 -10.22
N ILE A 136 1.72 0.06 -9.41
CA ILE A 136 1.62 -0.97 -8.36
C ILE A 136 1.36 -0.26 -7.02
N ILE A 137 0.30 -0.63 -6.33
CA ILE A 137 0.02 -0.18 -4.96
C ILE A 137 0.54 -1.24 -4.00
N MET A 138 1.49 -0.85 -3.15
CA MET A 138 2.12 -1.75 -2.19
C MET A 138 1.79 -1.28 -0.77
N SER A 139 1.22 -2.16 0.06
CA SER A 139 0.84 -1.84 1.43
C SER A 139 1.93 -2.25 2.43
N ALA A 140 2.16 -1.42 3.46
CA ALA A 140 2.99 -1.74 4.63
C ALA A 140 4.40 -2.27 4.26
N ALA A 141 5.10 -1.58 3.36
CA ALA A 141 6.42 -1.97 2.88
C ALA A 141 7.47 -0.89 3.17
N GLU A 142 8.73 -1.29 3.17
CA GLU A 142 9.84 -0.36 3.21
C GLU A 142 10.17 0.17 1.80
N SER A 143 10.82 1.34 1.72
CA SER A 143 11.23 1.94 0.43
C SER A 143 12.07 0.98 -0.41
N LYS A 144 12.94 0.19 0.24
CA LYS A 144 13.78 -0.79 -0.46
C LYS A 144 12.96 -1.87 -1.19
N ASP A 145 11.90 -2.38 -0.58
CA ASP A 145 11.07 -3.43 -1.19
C ASP A 145 10.32 -2.89 -2.41
N ALA A 146 9.87 -1.63 -2.32
CA ALA A 146 9.23 -0.94 -3.42
C ALA A 146 10.21 -0.65 -4.56
N ASP A 147 11.43 -0.19 -4.26
CA ASP A 147 12.48 0.03 -5.26
C ASP A 147 12.85 -1.29 -5.96
N ASP A 148 13.04 -2.37 -5.18
CA ASP A 148 13.37 -3.70 -5.71
C ASP A 148 12.26 -4.24 -6.67
N LEU A 149 10.98 -3.98 -6.37
CA LEU A 149 9.88 -4.38 -7.24
C LEU A 149 9.77 -3.48 -8.48
N GLN A 150 9.92 -2.17 -8.30
CA GLN A 150 9.94 -1.20 -9.40
C GLN A 150 11.09 -1.48 -10.38
N ASP A 151 12.30 -1.78 -9.89
CA ASP A 151 13.45 -2.12 -10.71
C ASP A 151 13.24 -3.41 -11.51
N LYS A 152 12.54 -4.41 -10.93
CA LYS A 152 12.25 -5.68 -11.61
C LYS A 152 11.16 -5.56 -12.67
N THR A 153 10.18 -4.69 -12.44
CA THR A 153 9.00 -4.60 -13.31
C THR A 153 9.08 -3.43 -14.29
N GLY A 154 9.83 -2.39 -13.97
CA GLY A 154 9.81 -1.11 -14.68
C GLY A 154 8.53 -0.31 -14.50
N ILE A 155 7.65 -0.72 -13.58
CA ILE A 155 6.35 -0.09 -13.30
C ILE A 155 6.46 0.70 -12.00
N PRO A 156 5.92 1.94 -11.93
CA PRO A 156 5.94 2.73 -10.70
C PRO A 156 5.29 2.01 -9.53
N VAL A 157 5.95 2.00 -8.36
CA VAL A 157 5.42 1.44 -7.11
C VAL A 157 5.15 2.56 -6.13
N VAL A 158 3.91 2.70 -5.68
CA VAL A 158 3.50 3.63 -4.63
C VAL A 158 3.23 2.85 -3.36
N VAL A 159 3.97 3.18 -2.28
CA VAL A 159 3.77 2.56 -0.97
C VAL A 159 2.73 3.33 -0.18
N VAL A 160 1.73 2.60 0.33
CA VAL A 160 0.77 3.13 1.31
C VAL A 160 1.06 2.53 2.69
N PRO A 161 0.76 3.24 3.80
CA PRO A 161 1.14 2.76 5.14
C PRO A 161 0.55 1.39 5.47
N GLY A 162 -0.63 1.08 4.95
CA GLY A 162 -1.44 0.00 5.45
C GLY A 162 -2.07 0.38 6.80
N SER A 163 -2.73 -0.57 7.44
CA SER A 163 -3.30 -0.34 8.77
C SER A 163 -3.45 -1.68 9.47
N ASP A 164 -2.88 -1.79 10.65
CA ASP A 164 -3.01 -2.95 11.53
C ASP A 164 -4.25 -2.84 12.40
N THR A 165 -4.70 -1.60 12.67
CA THR A 165 -5.87 -1.33 13.48
C THR A 165 -6.90 -0.49 12.71
N THR A 166 -8.18 -0.65 13.08
CA THR A 166 -9.26 0.13 12.48
C THR A 166 -9.19 1.57 12.95
N LEU A 167 -9.27 2.53 12.02
CA LEU A 167 -9.38 3.96 12.32
C LEU A 167 -8.12 4.59 12.96
N ASP A 168 -6.95 4.05 12.70
CA ASP A 168 -5.67 4.67 13.05
C ASP A 168 -5.25 5.72 11.99
N ASP A 169 -4.19 6.47 12.30
CA ASP A 169 -3.68 7.51 11.40
C ASP A 169 -3.19 6.92 10.06
N ASN A 170 -2.66 5.68 10.07
CA ASN A 170 -2.23 4.98 8.87
C ASN A 170 -3.39 4.67 7.93
N ALA A 171 -4.57 4.33 8.48
CA ALA A 171 -5.77 4.13 7.68
C ALA A 171 -6.19 5.40 6.93
N TYR A 172 -6.16 6.54 7.63
CA TYR A 172 -6.48 7.85 7.03
C TYR A 172 -5.46 8.26 5.96
N GLU A 173 -4.17 8.06 6.23
CA GLU A 173 -3.12 8.37 5.26
C GLU A 173 -3.22 7.45 4.03
N THR A 174 -3.48 6.15 4.23
CA THR A 174 -3.73 5.20 3.13
C THR A 174 -4.87 5.66 2.23
N ILE A 175 -6.01 6.05 2.83
CA ILE A 175 -7.18 6.51 2.09
C ILE A 175 -6.86 7.78 1.28
N ARG A 176 -6.19 8.77 1.88
CA ARG A 176 -5.84 10.02 1.21
C ARG A 176 -4.87 9.80 0.07
N LEU A 177 -3.80 9.02 0.31
CA LEU A 177 -2.79 8.74 -0.71
C LEU A 177 -3.37 7.94 -1.88
N MET A 178 -4.24 6.94 -1.61
CA MET A 178 -4.96 6.24 -2.67
C MET A 178 -5.91 7.16 -3.43
N GLY A 179 -6.57 8.10 -2.73
CA GLY A 179 -7.39 9.14 -3.36
C GLY A 179 -6.60 9.94 -4.37
N GLU A 180 -5.41 10.39 -3.98
CA GLU A 180 -4.50 11.12 -4.85
C GLU A 180 -4.05 10.27 -6.04
N VAL A 181 -3.65 9.00 -5.82
CA VAL A 181 -3.21 8.11 -6.92
C VAL A 181 -4.32 7.85 -7.92
N TYR A 182 -5.55 7.63 -7.47
CA TYR A 182 -6.68 7.24 -8.33
C TYR A 182 -7.46 8.44 -8.91
N GLY A 183 -7.12 9.68 -8.53
CA GLY A 183 -7.93 10.87 -8.84
C GLY A 183 -9.32 10.79 -8.23
N LYS A 184 -9.42 10.27 -6.99
CA LYS A 184 -10.66 10.07 -6.23
C LYS A 184 -10.60 10.76 -4.85
N GLU A 185 -10.09 11.98 -4.82
CA GLU A 185 -9.94 12.76 -3.59
C GLU A 185 -11.28 13.01 -2.90
N ASP A 186 -12.34 13.27 -3.67
CA ASP A 186 -13.70 13.44 -3.13
C ASP A 186 -14.17 12.17 -2.39
N ARG A 187 -13.84 10.98 -2.92
CA ARG A 187 -14.17 9.72 -2.26
C ARG A 187 -13.32 9.49 -1.01
N ALA A 188 -12.05 9.88 -1.04
CA ALA A 188 -11.18 9.82 0.13
C ALA A 188 -11.72 10.73 1.24
N GLU A 189 -12.16 11.95 0.92
CA GLU A 189 -12.78 12.87 1.87
C GLU A 189 -14.10 12.30 2.44
N GLU A 190 -14.98 11.77 1.58
CA GLU A 190 -16.22 11.11 2.02
C GLU A 190 -15.94 9.99 3.02
N LEU A 191 -14.95 9.13 2.72
CA LEU A 191 -14.62 7.98 3.55
C LEU A 191 -13.99 8.41 4.88
N THR A 192 -13.06 9.35 4.89
CA THR A 192 -12.46 9.87 6.12
C THR A 192 -13.48 10.58 7.00
N ASN A 193 -14.38 11.39 6.42
CA ASN A 193 -15.47 12.03 7.15
C ASN A 193 -16.45 11.01 7.77
N TYR A 194 -16.72 9.90 7.04
CA TYR A 194 -17.51 8.81 7.60
C TYR A 194 -16.82 8.18 8.81
N LEU A 195 -15.52 7.88 8.73
CA LEU A 195 -14.75 7.33 9.84
C LEU A 195 -14.75 8.28 11.04
N ASP A 196 -14.55 9.57 10.82
CA ASP A 196 -14.61 10.60 11.88
C ASP A 196 -15.99 10.64 12.53
N SER A 197 -17.06 10.51 11.76
CA SER A 197 -18.43 10.48 12.28
C SER A 197 -18.68 9.26 13.18
N VAL A 198 -18.15 8.10 12.81
CA VAL A 198 -18.22 6.87 13.63
C VAL A 198 -17.44 7.04 14.92
N LYS A 199 -16.21 7.57 14.87
CA LYS A 199 -15.40 7.86 16.07
C LYS A 199 -16.15 8.81 17.01
N ALA A 200 -16.70 9.90 16.50
CA ALA A 200 -17.41 10.89 17.29
C ALA A 200 -18.71 10.33 17.92
N ASP A 201 -19.44 9.47 17.20
CA ASP A 201 -20.63 8.81 17.75
C ASP A 201 -20.27 7.85 18.88
N LEU A 202 -19.23 7.02 18.71
CA LEU A 202 -18.75 6.11 19.74
C LEU A 202 -18.23 6.86 20.97
N GLU A 203 -17.45 7.91 20.76
CA GLU A 203 -16.97 8.80 21.85
C GLU A 203 -18.14 9.40 22.63
N THR A 204 -19.13 9.95 21.92
CA THR A 204 -20.32 10.54 22.57
C THR A 204 -21.07 9.56 23.43
N ARG A 205 -21.09 8.27 23.06
CA ARG A 205 -21.80 7.22 23.82
C ARG A 205 -21.03 6.68 25.00
N THR A 206 -19.70 6.80 25.02
CA THR A 206 -18.84 6.04 25.94
C THR A 206 -17.95 6.88 26.83
N ALA A 207 -17.59 8.10 26.44
CA ALA A 207 -16.59 8.94 27.19
C ALA A 207 -17.03 9.28 28.60
N ASP A 208 -18.33 9.49 28.84
CA ASP A 208 -18.87 9.89 30.15
C ASP A 208 -19.15 8.68 31.09
N ILE A 209 -18.91 7.43 30.62
CA ILE A 209 -19.09 6.25 31.46
C ILE A 209 -17.87 6.09 32.36
N PRO A 210 -18.03 6.16 33.70
CA PRO A 210 -16.92 5.94 34.63
C PRO A 210 -16.30 4.54 34.45
N ASP A 211 -14.99 4.40 34.60
CA ASP A 211 -14.33 3.10 34.43
C ASP A 211 -14.86 2.02 35.38
N ALA A 212 -15.32 2.41 36.57
CA ALA A 212 -15.93 1.49 37.53
C ALA A 212 -17.30 0.94 37.07
N ASP A 213 -17.95 1.59 36.13
CA ASP A 213 -19.27 1.18 35.59
C ASP A 213 -19.12 0.45 34.24
N LYS A 214 -17.91 0.39 33.66
CA LYS A 214 -17.63 -0.34 32.43
C LYS A 214 -17.43 -1.83 32.73
N PRO A 215 -18.05 -2.73 31.96
CA PRO A 215 -17.78 -4.15 32.09
C PRO A 215 -16.33 -4.45 31.70
N THR A 216 -15.76 -5.46 32.37
CA THR A 216 -14.51 -6.07 31.93
C THR A 216 -14.75 -6.91 30.67
N VAL A 217 -13.89 -6.80 29.67
CA VAL A 217 -14.08 -7.48 28.39
C VAL A 217 -12.82 -8.27 28.01
N TYR A 218 -13.06 -9.35 27.27
CA TYR A 218 -12.03 -10.16 26.65
C TYR A 218 -12.41 -10.41 25.19
N VAL A 219 -11.45 -10.35 24.26
CA VAL A 219 -11.61 -10.82 22.90
C VAL A 219 -10.78 -12.09 22.72
N GLY A 220 -11.42 -13.17 22.29
CA GLY A 220 -10.77 -14.41 21.88
C GLY A 220 -10.94 -14.65 20.39
N GLY A 221 -10.09 -15.46 19.79
CA GLY A 221 -10.12 -15.75 18.36
C GLY A 221 -9.47 -14.71 17.48
N VAL A 222 -8.66 -13.80 18.03
CA VAL A 222 -7.87 -12.86 17.22
C VAL A 222 -6.87 -13.63 16.37
N SER A 223 -6.90 -13.39 15.06
CA SER A 223 -6.00 -14.05 14.10
C SER A 223 -4.75 -13.21 13.87
N PHE A 224 -3.58 -13.80 14.04
CA PHE A 224 -2.28 -13.19 13.73
C PHE A 224 -1.29 -14.27 13.30
N LYS A 225 -0.76 -14.16 12.10
CA LYS A 225 0.12 -15.20 11.51
C LYS A 225 -0.49 -16.61 11.51
N GLY A 226 -1.82 -16.71 11.52
CA GLY A 226 -2.57 -17.95 11.57
C GLY A 226 -3.76 -17.91 12.52
N HIS A 227 -4.40 -19.08 12.72
CA HIS A 227 -5.52 -19.25 13.64
C HIS A 227 -5.00 -19.61 15.03
N HIS A 228 -5.50 -18.97 16.07
CA HIS A 228 -5.07 -19.12 17.46
C HIS A 228 -6.19 -19.62 18.39
N GLY A 229 -7.41 -19.78 17.86
CA GLY A 229 -8.56 -20.21 18.66
C GLY A 229 -8.88 -19.21 19.77
N PHE A 230 -9.54 -19.71 20.83
CA PHE A 230 -9.95 -18.87 21.95
C PHE A 230 -8.80 -18.13 22.65
N GLU A 231 -7.59 -18.67 22.60
CA GLU A 231 -6.39 -18.13 23.25
C GLU A 231 -5.80 -16.92 22.55
N GLY A 232 -6.06 -16.76 21.24
CA GLY A 232 -5.64 -15.58 20.49
C GLY A 232 -6.40 -14.33 20.95
N THR A 233 -5.67 -13.33 21.46
CA THR A 233 -6.21 -12.07 21.96
C THR A 233 -5.34 -10.89 21.52
N GLU A 234 -5.76 -9.66 21.83
CA GLU A 234 -5.01 -8.47 21.46
C GLU A 234 -5.11 -7.38 22.54
N ALA A 235 -3.96 -6.87 22.95
CA ALA A 235 -3.89 -5.66 23.76
C ALA A 235 -4.12 -4.43 22.87
N ASN A 236 -4.87 -3.46 23.40
CA ASN A 236 -5.36 -2.30 22.64
C ASN A 236 -6.19 -2.69 21.40
N TYR A 237 -7.01 -3.75 21.53
CA TYR A 237 -7.88 -4.18 20.46
C TYR A 237 -8.72 -3.02 19.93
N GLY A 238 -8.56 -2.71 18.63
CA GLY A 238 -9.07 -1.46 18.04
C GLY A 238 -10.55 -1.17 18.33
N PRO A 239 -11.50 -2.13 18.18
CA PRO A 239 -12.90 -1.91 18.56
C PRO A 239 -13.10 -1.56 20.05
N PHE A 240 -12.28 -2.09 20.95
CA PHE A 240 -12.38 -1.79 22.38
C PHE A 240 -11.80 -0.43 22.72
N VAL A 241 -10.72 -0.02 22.06
CA VAL A 241 -10.16 1.33 22.20
C VAL A 241 -11.19 2.39 21.81
N LEU A 242 -11.92 2.17 20.72
CA LEU A 242 -12.91 3.13 20.21
C LEU A 242 -14.12 3.33 21.14
N ILE A 243 -14.40 2.39 22.03
CA ILE A 243 -15.50 2.46 22.99
C ILE A 243 -15.02 2.59 24.44
N HIS A 244 -13.72 2.81 24.63
CA HIS A 244 -13.11 2.91 25.97
C HIS A 244 -13.42 1.70 26.89
N ALA A 245 -13.45 0.50 26.34
CA ALA A 245 -13.76 -0.72 27.10
C ALA A 245 -12.59 -1.13 28.00
N ASN A 246 -12.91 -1.79 29.13
CA ASN A 246 -11.91 -2.34 30.05
C ASN A 246 -11.40 -3.69 29.51
N ASN A 247 -10.49 -3.65 28.54
CA ASN A 247 -9.90 -4.85 27.95
C ASN A 247 -8.91 -5.51 28.91
N LEU A 248 -9.20 -6.74 29.33
CA LEU A 248 -8.34 -7.47 30.27
C LEU A 248 -6.96 -7.80 29.69
N ALA A 249 -6.86 -7.97 28.38
CA ALA A 249 -5.59 -8.18 27.70
C ALA A 249 -4.59 -7.02 27.89
N ASP A 250 -5.09 -5.78 28.08
CA ASP A 250 -4.24 -4.60 28.29
C ASP A 250 -3.49 -4.65 29.62
N THR A 251 -4.01 -5.42 30.59
CA THR A 251 -3.37 -5.58 31.92
C THR A 251 -2.11 -6.44 31.88
N THR A 252 -1.85 -7.14 30.80
CA THR A 252 -0.68 -8.03 30.67
C THR A 252 0.63 -7.29 30.43
N GLY A 253 0.56 -6.03 29.96
CA GLY A 253 1.71 -5.24 29.54
C GLY A 253 2.28 -5.67 28.17
N GLN A 254 1.59 -6.59 27.45
CA GLN A 254 1.89 -6.93 26.07
C GLN A 254 1.30 -5.91 25.11
N SER A 255 1.70 -5.93 23.84
CA SER A 255 1.19 -5.05 22.79
C SER A 255 0.85 -5.85 21.55
N GLY A 256 -0.23 -5.45 20.86
CA GLY A 256 -0.73 -6.16 19.69
C GLY A 256 -1.32 -7.52 20.02
N ALA A 257 -1.39 -8.41 19.03
CA ALA A 257 -1.98 -9.73 19.17
C ALA A 257 -0.99 -10.76 19.74
N PHE A 258 -1.47 -11.61 20.67
CA PHE A 258 -0.69 -12.66 21.34
C PHE A 258 -1.60 -13.79 21.86
N ASP A 259 -1.01 -14.92 22.20
CA ASP A 259 -1.71 -16.01 22.88
C ASP A 259 -1.69 -15.82 24.40
N ILE A 260 -2.83 -16.12 25.04
CA ILE A 260 -2.97 -16.13 26.49
C ILE A 260 -3.46 -17.51 26.97
N ASP A 261 -3.02 -17.89 28.17
CA ASP A 261 -3.49 -19.11 28.78
C ASP A 261 -4.98 -19.01 29.15
N THR A 262 -5.76 -20.00 28.77
CA THR A 262 -7.20 -20.09 29.08
C THR A 262 -7.46 -20.01 30.59
N GLU A 263 -6.56 -20.56 31.43
CA GLU A 263 -6.67 -20.46 32.89
C GLU A 263 -6.55 -19.00 33.37
N GLN A 264 -5.76 -18.18 32.68
CA GLN A 264 -5.68 -16.74 32.98
C GLN A 264 -6.98 -16.03 32.65
N VAL A 265 -7.63 -16.37 31.53
CA VAL A 265 -8.94 -15.80 31.18
C VAL A 265 -9.99 -16.21 32.20
N LEU A 266 -9.97 -17.48 32.66
CA LEU A 266 -10.85 -17.93 33.75
C LEU A 266 -10.58 -17.21 35.08
N ALA A 267 -9.31 -16.92 35.38
CA ALA A 267 -8.94 -16.17 36.59
C ALA A 267 -9.34 -14.69 36.52
N TRP A 268 -9.38 -14.11 35.34
CA TRP A 268 -9.87 -12.74 35.12
C TRP A 268 -11.38 -12.62 35.30
N ASP A 269 -12.15 -13.69 35.01
CA ASP A 269 -13.60 -13.74 35.08
C ASP A 269 -14.27 -12.53 34.35
N PRO A 270 -14.03 -12.36 33.03
CA PRO A 270 -14.55 -11.20 32.29
C PRO A 270 -16.08 -11.17 32.30
N ASP A 271 -16.64 -9.95 32.44
CA ASP A 271 -18.09 -9.76 32.36
C ASP A 271 -18.65 -10.09 30.95
N VAL A 272 -17.85 -9.80 29.89
CA VAL A 272 -18.24 -10.06 28.50
C VAL A 272 -17.06 -10.63 27.71
N ILE A 273 -17.34 -11.70 26.95
CA ILE A 273 -16.38 -12.29 26.02
C ILE A 273 -16.88 -12.05 24.60
N PHE A 274 -16.00 -11.47 23.78
CA PHE A 274 -16.19 -11.36 22.34
C PHE A 274 -15.36 -12.42 21.63
N LEU A 275 -15.89 -12.99 20.56
CA LEU A 275 -15.18 -13.97 19.74
C LEU A 275 -14.98 -13.40 18.34
N ASP A 276 -13.73 -13.23 17.93
CA ASP A 276 -13.40 -13.00 16.54
C ASP A 276 -13.48 -14.31 15.78
N PHE A 277 -14.47 -14.40 14.89
CA PHE A 277 -14.74 -15.62 14.14
C PHE A 277 -13.56 -16.04 13.25
N ASN A 278 -12.76 -15.10 12.77
CA ASN A 278 -11.68 -15.39 11.84
C ASN A 278 -10.55 -16.23 12.45
N GLY A 279 -10.33 -16.11 13.74
CA GLY A 279 -9.29 -16.88 14.44
C GLY A 279 -9.80 -18.17 15.10
N MET A 280 -11.11 -18.41 15.08
CA MET A 280 -11.74 -19.58 15.70
C MET A 280 -11.84 -20.81 14.78
N ALA A 281 -11.58 -20.67 13.48
CA ALA A 281 -11.78 -21.71 12.46
C ALA A 281 -10.63 -22.70 12.37
#